data_bfb624d2088fb59967394d1c32a5d5fe
#
_entry.id   bfb624d2088fb59967394d1c32a5d5fe
#
_cell.length_a   1.000
_cell.length_b   1.000
_cell.length_c   1.000
_cell.angle_alpha   90.00
_cell.angle_beta   90.00
_cell.angle_gamma   90.00
#
_symmetry.space_group_name_H-M   'P 1'
#
loop_
_entity.id
_entity.type
_entity.pdbx_description
1 polymer ?
#
loop_
_entity_poly.entity_id
_entity_poly.type
_entity_poly.pdbx_seq_one_letter_code
_entity_poly.pdbx_strand_id
1 'polypeptide(L)'
;MALVAYFYQAAVAFGLLIVVAHWLSPADYSAYSLFISISQFAAILCFEWIRFACSRFYPGQTGSEPTERRALKVEFAACALICVVAAAVSILFAVPVGVALVGGLVAIFQGASDLHLTMLRFRQEFRTFSRLQGSRATILAAGTLNGALLAPTFMSAVLGLLAGYVVYSLLAVALTRSVARERARFDATVARKHFVYGSVAAGASVVGLLAPIGLKAILTSVLGPTGAAGALLALDLLQRPFVLIVSALQAIQYPDVVALYDRDGETGAFKAQLGAYYSLLTGFTLMTAAGIFALLQPIGLFVIAPALRDGFMSAAPFVVGLALCRALTLNMLPTPAHLRHRLLSIFLLSAVDCLLLNGGTLAISAMLGASGPLMAGGMVGALLAMVVGLRVLVTLPFDFVWQPVAFAAVGLAIPVAATAGYGQALWPSVAVGVIGGGVFCLAGLYSYFRRLFSAAATS
;
A
#
# COMPACT_ATOMS: atom_id res chain seq x y z
N MET A 1 9.94 -13.11 -13.57
CA MET A 1 10.11 -11.75 -14.14
C MET A 1 9.17 -10.72 -13.48
N ALA A 2 7.87 -10.97 -13.35
CA ALA A 2 6.96 -10.00 -12.73
C ALA A 2 7.33 -9.64 -11.28
N LEU A 3 7.68 -10.62 -10.44
CA LEU A 3 8.07 -10.41 -9.06
C LEU A 3 9.29 -9.48 -8.95
N VAL A 4 10.30 -9.69 -9.80
CA VAL A 4 11.51 -8.83 -9.86
C VAL A 4 11.14 -7.39 -10.21
N ALA A 5 10.18 -7.17 -11.12
CA ALA A 5 9.73 -5.83 -11.48
C ALA A 5 9.03 -5.13 -10.30
N TYR A 6 8.27 -5.86 -9.48
CA TYR A 6 7.65 -5.29 -8.27
C TYR A 6 8.69 -4.94 -7.20
N PHE A 7 9.67 -5.81 -6.95
CA PHE A 7 10.78 -5.49 -6.02
C PHE A 7 11.60 -4.30 -6.50
N TYR A 8 11.91 -4.24 -7.78
CA TYR A 8 12.59 -3.10 -8.38
C TYR A 8 11.80 -1.80 -8.19
N GLN A 9 10.48 -1.82 -8.50
CA GLN A 9 9.61 -0.67 -8.28
C GLN A 9 9.60 -0.23 -6.81
N ALA A 10 9.53 -1.17 -5.87
CA ALA A 10 9.54 -0.87 -4.45
C ALA A 10 10.86 -0.22 -4.03
N ALA A 11 12.00 -0.75 -4.50
CA ALA A 11 13.33 -0.20 -4.21
C ALA A 11 13.50 1.23 -4.78
N VAL A 12 13.09 1.45 -6.03
CA VAL A 12 13.11 2.77 -6.66
C VAL A 12 12.23 3.76 -5.90
N ALA A 13 11.02 3.35 -5.53
CA ALA A 13 10.08 4.20 -4.80
C ALA A 13 10.57 4.51 -3.37
N PHE A 14 11.27 3.58 -2.72
CA PHE A 14 11.90 3.79 -1.42
C PHE A 14 13.06 4.79 -1.52
N GLY A 15 13.97 4.59 -2.50
CA GLY A 15 15.08 5.50 -2.76
C GLY A 15 14.61 6.92 -3.14
N LEU A 16 13.55 7.02 -3.96
CA LEU A 16 12.95 8.30 -4.31
C LEU A 16 12.52 9.09 -3.08
N LEU A 17 11.82 8.45 -2.14
CA LEU A 17 11.35 9.13 -0.92
C LEU A 17 12.52 9.68 -0.10
N ILE A 18 13.59 8.91 0.05
CA ILE A 18 14.79 9.31 0.80
C ILE A 18 15.40 10.55 0.13
N VAL A 19 15.63 10.51 -1.17
CA VAL A 19 16.29 11.62 -1.90
C VAL A 19 15.41 12.88 -1.90
N VAL A 20 14.10 12.74 -2.15
CA VAL A 20 13.16 13.87 -2.10
C VAL A 20 13.11 14.50 -0.70
N ALA A 21 13.15 13.69 0.37
CA ALA A 21 13.19 14.17 1.74
C ALA A 21 14.47 14.91 2.11
N HIS A 22 15.59 14.69 1.36
CA HIS A 22 16.83 15.45 1.54
C HIS A 22 16.85 16.76 0.76
N TRP A 23 16.15 16.83 -0.36
CA TRP A 23 16.21 18.00 -1.26
C TRP A 23 15.11 19.03 -0.99
N LEU A 24 13.93 18.57 -0.57
CA LEU A 24 12.83 19.47 -0.25
C LEU A 24 12.93 20.04 1.17
N SER A 25 12.44 21.25 1.36
CA SER A 25 12.21 21.78 2.70
C SER A 25 11.17 20.92 3.44
N PRO A 26 11.15 20.89 4.79
CA PRO A 26 10.14 20.14 5.54
C PRO A 26 8.69 20.50 5.13
N ALA A 27 8.40 21.77 4.90
CA ALA A 27 7.09 22.22 4.45
C ALA A 27 6.75 21.71 3.04
N ASP A 28 7.70 21.78 2.09
CA ASP A 28 7.53 21.27 0.74
C ASP A 28 7.39 19.75 0.72
N TYR A 29 8.14 19.03 1.58
CA TYR A 29 7.99 17.58 1.72
C TYR A 29 6.59 17.20 2.20
N SER A 30 6.05 17.90 3.19
CA SER A 30 4.68 17.67 3.69
C SER A 30 3.65 17.90 2.59
N ALA A 31 3.79 18.98 1.83
CA ALA A 31 2.91 19.27 0.69
C ALA A 31 3.02 18.17 -0.39
N TYR A 32 4.24 17.70 -0.69
CA TYR A 32 4.50 16.60 -1.62
C TYR A 32 3.84 15.28 -1.15
N SER A 33 4.03 14.90 0.11
CA SER A 33 3.46 13.67 0.68
C SER A 33 1.92 13.68 0.65
N LEU A 34 1.30 14.81 1.00
CA LEU A 34 -0.14 15.00 0.92
C LEU A 34 -0.64 14.97 -0.52
N PHE A 35 0.04 15.67 -1.43
CA PHE A 35 -0.32 15.71 -2.85
C PHE A 35 -0.31 14.30 -3.47
N ILE A 36 0.74 13.52 -3.23
CA ILE A 36 0.83 12.13 -3.72
C ILE A 36 -0.33 11.29 -3.19
N SER A 37 -0.65 11.42 -1.89
CA SER A 37 -1.74 10.66 -1.26
C SER A 37 -3.11 11.05 -1.81
N ILE A 38 -3.37 12.35 -2.00
CA ILE A 38 -4.64 12.87 -2.55
C ILE A 38 -4.77 12.51 -4.04
N SER A 39 -3.69 12.63 -4.83
CA SER A 39 -3.69 12.26 -6.25
C SER A 39 -3.91 10.76 -6.43
N GLN A 40 -3.30 9.93 -5.58
CA GLN A 40 -3.53 8.49 -5.55
C GLN A 40 -4.98 8.16 -5.17
N PHE A 41 -5.53 8.86 -4.18
CA PHE A 41 -6.94 8.70 -3.81
C PHE A 41 -7.87 9.07 -4.96
N ALA A 42 -7.63 10.19 -5.63
CA ALA A 42 -8.41 10.62 -6.81
C ALA A 42 -8.32 9.58 -7.93
N ALA A 43 -7.13 9.03 -8.19
CA ALA A 43 -6.95 7.95 -9.17
C ALA A 43 -7.75 6.70 -8.81
N ILE A 44 -7.73 6.28 -7.55
CA ILE A 44 -8.47 5.10 -7.08
C ILE A 44 -9.97 5.36 -7.07
N LEU A 45 -10.42 6.51 -6.58
CA LEU A 45 -11.83 6.89 -6.58
C LEU A 45 -12.42 6.88 -8.00
N CYS A 46 -11.70 7.43 -8.97
CA CYS A 46 -12.20 7.57 -10.34
C CYS A 46 -12.01 6.30 -11.19
N PHE A 47 -10.90 5.56 -11.03
CA PHE A 47 -10.50 4.55 -12.00
C PHE A 47 -10.40 3.13 -11.47
N GLU A 48 -10.40 2.92 -10.13
CA GLU A 48 -10.20 1.58 -9.57
C GLU A 48 -11.32 0.61 -9.93
N TRP A 49 -12.55 1.08 -9.99
CA TRP A 49 -13.68 0.25 -10.39
C TRP A 49 -13.54 -0.29 -11.83
N ILE A 50 -12.97 0.51 -12.76
CA ILE A 50 -12.66 0.08 -14.12
C ILE A 50 -11.56 -0.99 -14.10
N ARG A 51 -10.56 -0.83 -13.23
CA ARG A 51 -9.49 -1.80 -13.05
C ARG A 51 -10.00 -3.14 -12.51
N PHE A 52 -10.91 -3.12 -11.54
CA PHE A 52 -11.57 -4.33 -11.05
C PHE A 52 -12.45 -4.98 -12.13
N ALA A 53 -13.22 -4.22 -12.88
CA ALA A 53 -13.99 -4.72 -14.00
C ALA A 53 -13.07 -5.36 -15.06
N CYS A 54 -11.98 -4.70 -15.43
CA CYS A 54 -10.96 -5.24 -16.32
C CYS A 54 -10.39 -6.55 -15.79
N SER A 55 -10.05 -6.64 -14.50
CA SER A 55 -9.50 -7.87 -13.93
C SER A 55 -10.47 -9.04 -13.93
N ARG A 56 -11.78 -8.80 -13.93
CA ARG A 56 -12.81 -9.83 -13.89
C ARG A 56 -13.31 -10.24 -15.26
N PHE A 57 -13.47 -9.28 -16.17
CA PHE A 57 -14.22 -9.51 -17.40
C PHE A 57 -13.38 -9.41 -18.67
N TYR A 58 -12.14 -8.89 -18.60
CA TYR A 58 -11.30 -8.76 -19.79
C TYR A 58 -10.85 -10.13 -20.28
N PRO A 59 -11.24 -10.51 -21.53
CA PRO A 59 -11.11 -11.89 -21.98
C PRO A 59 -9.72 -12.24 -22.55
N GLY A 60 -8.76 -11.33 -22.40
CA GLY A 60 -7.42 -11.52 -22.97
C GLY A 60 -7.44 -11.39 -24.51
N GLN A 61 -6.92 -12.39 -25.23
CA GLN A 61 -6.81 -12.38 -26.70
C GLN A 61 -7.94 -13.19 -27.38
N THR A 62 -9.19 -12.94 -27.02
CA THR A 62 -10.36 -13.62 -27.63
C THR A 62 -11.14 -12.70 -28.57
N GLY A 63 -12.09 -13.25 -29.34
CA GLY A 63 -12.90 -12.48 -30.27
C GLY A 63 -13.79 -11.39 -29.64
N SER A 64 -14.07 -11.45 -28.34
CA SER A 64 -14.82 -10.41 -27.60
C SER A 64 -13.94 -9.26 -27.10
N GLU A 65 -12.61 -9.40 -27.18
CA GLU A 65 -11.64 -8.41 -26.67
C GLU A 65 -11.85 -6.99 -27.23
N PRO A 66 -12.11 -6.78 -28.52
CA PRO A 66 -12.30 -5.42 -29.05
C PRO A 66 -13.48 -4.69 -28.41
N THR A 67 -14.59 -5.38 -28.12
CA THR A 67 -15.78 -4.81 -27.48
C THR A 67 -15.51 -4.42 -26.03
N GLU A 68 -14.90 -5.33 -25.26
CA GLU A 68 -14.51 -5.08 -23.87
C GLU A 68 -13.50 -3.93 -23.77
N ARG A 69 -12.48 -3.92 -24.63
CA ARG A 69 -11.50 -2.83 -24.69
C ARG A 69 -12.15 -1.48 -25.05
N ARG A 70 -13.17 -1.48 -25.94
CA ARG A 70 -13.88 -0.25 -26.30
C ARG A 70 -14.69 0.26 -25.12
N ALA A 71 -15.40 -0.61 -24.39
CA ALA A 71 -16.14 -0.26 -23.17
C ALA A 71 -15.21 0.36 -22.13
N LEU A 72 -14.10 -0.31 -21.78
CA LEU A 72 -13.10 0.19 -20.81
C LEU A 72 -12.53 1.57 -21.22
N LYS A 73 -12.29 1.83 -22.50
CA LYS A 73 -11.80 3.13 -22.98
C LYS A 73 -12.83 4.23 -22.84
N VAL A 74 -14.11 3.96 -23.12
CA VAL A 74 -15.20 4.96 -22.97
C VAL A 74 -15.44 5.25 -21.51
N GLU A 75 -15.48 4.22 -20.66
CA GLU A 75 -15.59 4.35 -19.21
C GLU A 75 -14.44 5.18 -18.64
N PHE A 76 -13.19 4.87 -19.06
CA PHE A 76 -12.02 5.64 -18.66
C PHE A 76 -12.13 7.12 -19.07
N ALA A 77 -12.55 7.41 -20.31
CA ALA A 77 -12.71 8.77 -20.79
C ALA A 77 -13.78 9.54 -19.99
N ALA A 78 -14.89 8.88 -19.65
CA ALA A 78 -15.91 9.47 -18.80
C ALA A 78 -15.40 9.78 -17.38
N CYS A 79 -14.65 8.85 -16.78
CA CYS A 79 -14.03 9.07 -15.47
C CYS A 79 -12.93 10.14 -15.50
N ALA A 80 -12.16 10.22 -16.58
CA ALA A 80 -11.18 11.29 -16.76
C ALA A 80 -11.86 12.67 -16.83
N LEU A 81 -13.00 12.78 -17.50
CA LEU A 81 -13.80 14.01 -17.50
C LEU A 81 -14.30 14.35 -16.08
N ILE A 82 -14.82 13.36 -15.33
CA ILE A 82 -15.23 13.56 -13.93
C ILE A 82 -14.05 14.03 -13.09
N CYS A 83 -12.86 13.46 -13.28
CA CYS A 83 -11.66 13.85 -12.55
C CYS A 83 -11.25 15.30 -12.87
N VAL A 84 -11.35 15.73 -14.13
CA VAL A 84 -11.11 17.13 -14.54
C VAL A 84 -12.12 18.08 -13.89
N VAL A 85 -13.41 17.71 -13.89
CA VAL A 85 -14.45 18.50 -13.24
C VAL A 85 -14.21 18.59 -11.73
N ALA A 86 -13.84 17.48 -11.09
CA ALA A 86 -13.51 17.48 -9.65
C ALA A 86 -12.30 18.36 -9.34
N ALA A 87 -11.25 18.34 -10.18
CA ALA A 87 -10.12 19.24 -10.07
C ALA A 87 -10.52 20.72 -10.24
N ALA A 88 -11.39 21.03 -11.19
CA ALA A 88 -11.93 22.37 -11.37
C ALA A 88 -12.78 22.82 -10.17
N VAL A 89 -13.62 21.93 -9.63
CA VAL A 89 -14.43 22.22 -8.44
C VAL A 89 -13.56 22.44 -7.20
N SER A 90 -12.42 21.73 -7.06
CA SER A 90 -11.52 21.90 -5.92
C SER A 90 -10.94 23.33 -5.83
N ILE A 91 -10.87 24.05 -6.95
CA ILE A 91 -10.44 25.47 -6.98
C ILE A 91 -11.43 26.35 -6.22
N LEU A 92 -12.73 26.03 -6.24
CA LEU A 92 -13.75 26.74 -5.47
C LEU A 92 -13.56 26.57 -3.95
N PHE A 93 -12.85 25.54 -3.53
CA PHE A 93 -12.46 25.30 -2.14
C PHE A 93 -11.06 25.81 -1.81
N ALA A 94 -10.59 26.84 -2.50
CA ALA A 94 -9.32 27.50 -2.29
C ALA A 94 -8.07 26.65 -2.56
N VAL A 95 -8.19 25.53 -3.30
CA VAL A 95 -7.02 24.79 -3.77
C VAL A 95 -6.36 25.61 -4.89
N PRO A 96 -5.03 25.85 -4.84
CA PRO A 96 -4.33 26.59 -5.89
C PRO A 96 -4.52 25.93 -7.27
N VAL A 97 -4.83 26.73 -8.28
CA VAL A 97 -5.15 26.26 -9.64
C VAL A 97 -4.11 25.28 -10.19
N GLY A 98 -2.81 25.62 -10.02
CA GLY A 98 -1.71 24.74 -10.46
C GLY A 98 -1.74 23.38 -9.77
N VAL A 99 -2.01 23.33 -8.47
CA VAL A 99 -2.09 22.09 -7.69
C VAL A 99 -3.28 21.23 -8.13
N ALA A 100 -4.44 21.85 -8.31
CA ALA A 100 -5.67 21.17 -8.76
C ALA A 100 -5.48 20.56 -10.15
N LEU A 101 -4.96 21.32 -11.12
CA LEU A 101 -4.73 20.85 -12.48
C LEU A 101 -3.68 19.74 -12.55
N VAL A 102 -2.53 19.94 -11.90
CA VAL A 102 -1.47 18.92 -11.88
C VAL A 102 -1.93 17.66 -11.17
N GLY A 103 -2.66 17.79 -10.05
CA GLY A 103 -3.22 16.66 -9.30
C GLY A 103 -4.24 15.84 -10.12
N GLY A 104 -5.14 16.52 -10.83
CA GLY A 104 -6.09 15.88 -11.74
C GLY A 104 -5.41 15.15 -12.88
N LEU A 105 -4.42 15.78 -13.53
CA LEU A 105 -3.65 15.16 -14.61
C LEU A 105 -2.83 13.95 -14.11
N VAL A 106 -2.16 14.07 -12.96
CA VAL A 106 -1.41 12.95 -12.35
C VAL A 106 -2.36 11.78 -12.07
N ALA A 107 -3.55 12.03 -11.49
CA ALA A 107 -4.54 10.99 -11.24
C ALA A 107 -5.01 10.29 -12.52
N ILE A 108 -5.26 11.04 -13.59
CA ILE A 108 -5.67 10.50 -14.90
C ILE A 108 -4.54 9.64 -15.51
N PHE A 109 -3.31 10.13 -15.54
CA PHE A 109 -2.18 9.36 -16.08
C PHE A 109 -1.86 8.13 -15.25
N GLN A 110 -1.99 8.22 -13.92
CA GLN A 110 -1.86 7.07 -13.02
C GLN A 110 -2.92 6.01 -13.34
N GLY A 111 -4.20 6.40 -13.39
CA GLY A 111 -5.29 5.48 -13.73
C GLY A 111 -5.11 4.85 -15.12
N ALA A 112 -4.68 5.64 -16.13
CA ALA A 112 -4.39 5.15 -17.46
C ALA A 112 -3.27 4.10 -17.46
N SER A 113 -2.18 4.37 -16.73
CA SER A 113 -1.05 3.45 -16.64
C SER A 113 -1.41 2.15 -15.93
N ASP A 114 -2.20 2.22 -14.86
CA ASP A 114 -2.64 1.06 -14.09
C ASP A 114 -3.62 0.18 -14.88
N LEU A 115 -4.56 0.80 -15.60
CA LEU A 115 -5.47 0.07 -16.49
C LEU A 115 -4.71 -0.59 -17.65
N HIS A 116 -3.77 0.11 -18.27
CA HIS A 116 -2.97 -0.43 -19.37
C HIS A 116 -2.13 -1.64 -18.92
N LEU A 117 -1.45 -1.53 -17.79
CA LEU A 117 -0.69 -2.65 -17.22
C LEU A 117 -1.60 -3.83 -16.84
N THR A 118 -2.80 -3.56 -16.34
CA THR A 118 -3.78 -4.61 -16.05
C THR A 118 -4.20 -5.35 -17.33
N MET A 119 -4.52 -4.62 -18.41
CA MET A 119 -4.83 -5.26 -19.71
C MET A 119 -3.70 -6.12 -20.23
N LEU A 120 -2.45 -5.66 -20.18
CA LEU A 120 -1.28 -6.44 -20.60
C LEU A 120 -1.12 -7.74 -19.80
N ARG A 121 -1.38 -7.69 -18.50
CA ARG A 121 -1.32 -8.87 -17.63
C ARG A 121 -2.36 -9.91 -18.04
N PHE A 122 -3.60 -9.50 -18.31
CA PHE A 122 -4.67 -10.42 -18.75
C PHE A 122 -4.49 -10.91 -20.19
N ARG A 123 -3.78 -10.15 -21.03
CA ARG A 123 -3.31 -10.63 -22.34
C ARG A 123 -2.13 -11.59 -22.27
N GLN A 124 -1.60 -11.85 -21.06
CA GLN A 124 -0.42 -12.68 -20.81
C GLN A 124 0.87 -12.14 -21.46
N GLU A 125 0.91 -10.86 -21.78
CA GLU A 125 2.08 -10.17 -22.31
C GLU A 125 3.08 -9.81 -21.20
N PHE A 126 3.52 -10.81 -20.43
CA PHE A 126 4.32 -10.61 -19.21
C PHE A 126 5.67 -9.93 -19.46
N ARG A 127 6.26 -10.11 -20.63
CA ARG A 127 7.52 -9.44 -20.99
C ARG A 127 7.32 -7.93 -21.14
N THR A 128 6.29 -7.52 -21.90
CA THR A 128 5.92 -6.11 -22.10
C THR A 128 5.46 -5.49 -20.78
N PHE A 129 4.64 -6.21 -20.01
CA PHE A 129 4.22 -5.81 -18.66
C PHE A 129 5.41 -5.52 -17.76
N SER A 130 6.37 -6.45 -17.62
CA SER A 130 7.53 -6.29 -16.72
C SER A 130 8.44 -5.14 -17.15
N ARG A 131 8.65 -4.96 -18.46
CA ARG A 131 9.42 -3.83 -19.00
C ARG A 131 8.75 -2.50 -18.70
N LEU A 132 7.45 -2.37 -18.97
CA LEU A 132 6.69 -1.15 -18.69
C LEU A 132 6.58 -0.86 -17.21
N GLN A 133 6.39 -1.87 -16.36
CA GLN A 133 6.35 -1.71 -14.91
C GLN A 133 7.68 -1.17 -14.36
N GLY A 134 8.81 -1.73 -14.79
CA GLY A 134 10.14 -1.24 -14.42
C GLY A 134 10.42 0.16 -14.96
N SER A 135 10.16 0.39 -16.25
CA SER A 135 10.33 1.71 -16.88
C SER A 135 9.48 2.78 -16.21
N ARG A 136 8.24 2.46 -15.81
CA ARG A 136 7.37 3.39 -15.08
C ARG A 136 8.05 3.87 -13.79
N ALA A 137 8.52 2.93 -12.98
CA ALA A 137 9.17 3.27 -11.71
C ALA A 137 10.37 4.21 -11.93
N THR A 138 11.25 3.86 -12.88
CA THR A 138 12.45 4.67 -13.20
C THR A 138 12.10 6.04 -13.75
N ILE A 139 11.20 6.12 -14.74
CA ILE A 139 10.84 7.38 -15.41
C ILE A 139 10.15 8.34 -14.44
N LEU A 140 9.21 7.83 -13.61
CA LEU A 140 8.53 8.68 -12.63
C LEU A 140 9.49 9.16 -11.54
N ALA A 141 10.38 8.30 -11.05
CA ALA A 141 11.40 8.69 -10.09
C ALA A 141 12.37 9.72 -10.70
N ALA A 142 12.90 9.48 -11.89
CA ALA A 142 13.77 10.41 -12.59
C ALA A 142 13.08 11.75 -12.86
N GLY A 143 11.82 11.73 -13.30
CA GLY A 143 11.02 12.94 -13.50
C GLY A 143 10.89 13.77 -12.22
N THR A 144 10.47 13.13 -11.13
CA THR A 144 10.33 13.79 -9.83
C THR A 144 11.66 14.36 -9.32
N LEU A 145 12.74 13.58 -9.40
CA LEU A 145 14.08 14.02 -8.98
C LEU A 145 14.60 15.18 -9.84
N ASN A 146 14.44 15.11 -11.16
CA ASN A 146 14.83 16.23 -12.03
C ASN A 146 14.02 17.50 -11.71
N GLY A 147 12.72 17.38 -11.46
CA GLY A 147 11.91 18.52 -11.02
C GLY A 147 12.42 19.13 -9.72
N ALA A 148 12.70 18.31 -8.70
CA ALA A 148 13.23 18.76 -7.42
C ALA A 148 14.68 19.31 -7.52
N LEU A 149 15.48 18.81 -8.47
CA LEU A 149 16.85 19.29 -8.73
C LEU A 149 16.84 20.67 -9.40
N LEU A 150 15.91 20.90 -10.34
CA LEU A 150 15.78 22.21 -11.01
C LEU A 150 15.34 23.32 -10.04
N ALA A 151 14.43 23.01 -9.14
CA ALA A 151 14.06 23.87 -8.04
C ALA A 151 13.56 23.01 -6.87
N PRO A 152 14.15 23.13 -5.65
CA PRO A 152 13.82 22.30 -4.51
C PRO A 152 12.49 22.71 -3.86
N THR A 153 11.42 22.73 -4.66
CA THR A 153 10.07 23.08 -4.24
C THR A 153 9.10 21.93 -4.50
N PHE A 154 8.05 21.86 -3.73
CA PHE A 154 6.93 20.93 -3.93
C PHE A 154 6.42 20.96 -5.39
N MET A 155 6.14 22.16 -5.92
CA MET A 155 5.55 22.29 -7.26
C MET A 155 6.46 21.77 -8.37
N SER A 156 7.75 22.01 -8.28
CA SER A 156 8.73 21.50 -9.26
C SER A 156 8.83 19.98 -9.23
N ALA A 157 8.82 19.38 -8.04
CA ALA A 157 8.85 17.92 -7.90
C ALA A 157 7.61 17.27 -8.54
N VAL A 158 6.41 17.82 -8.32
CA VAL A 158 5.18 17.24 -8.89
C VAL A 158 5.00 17.55 -10.38
N LEU A 159 5.53 18.68 -10.89
CA LEU A 159 5.61 18.93 -12.33
C LEU A 159 6.57 17.95 -13.00
N GLY A 160 7.70 17.66 -12.36
CA GLY A 160 8.63 16.62 -12.82
C GLY A 160 7.98 15.23 -12.84
N LEU A 161 7.17 14.89 -11.83
CA LEU A 161 6.37 13.67 -11.80
C LEU A 161 5.38 13.61 -12.98
N LEU A 162 4.66 14.70 -13.24
CA LEU A 162 3.72 14.80 -14.37
C LEU A 162 4.46 14.62 -15.71
N ALA A 163 5.59 15.29 -15.90
CA ALA A 163 6.43 15.11 -17.08
C ALA A 163 6.88 13.64 -17.23
N GLY A 164 7.26 12.99 -16.13
CA GLY A 164 7.55 11.55 -16.09
C GLY A 164 6.37 10.70 -16.57
N TYR A 165 5.15 11.00 -16.14
CA TYR A 165 3.93 10.31 -16.61
C TYR A 165 3.70 10.51 -18.10
N VAL A 166 3.92 11.71 -18.63
CA VAL A 166 3.80 11.98 -20.07
C VAL A 166 4.83 11.14 -20.87
N VAL A 167 6.09 11.17 -20.47
CA VAL A 167 7.17 10.39 -21.10
C VAL A 167 6.86 8.90 -21.05
N TYR A 168 6.43 8.39 -19.89
CA TYR A 168 6.03 7.00 -19.73
C TYR A 168 4.86 6.63 -20.65
N SER A 169 3.85 7.48 -20.75
CA SER A 169 2.68 7.22 -21.60
C SER A 169 3.06 7.16 -23.08
N LEU A 170 3.96 8.02 -23.53
CA LEU A 170 4.50 7.98 -24.89
C LEU A 170 5.27 6.67 -25.15
N LEU A 171 6.11 6.26 -24.20
CA LEU A 171 6.82 4.97 -24.26
C LEU A 171 5.86 3.79 -24.31
N ALA A 172 4.83 3.78 -23.46
CA ALA A 172 3.83 2.72 -23.39
C ALA A 172 3.08 2.60 -24.74
N VAL A 173 2.66 3.73 -25.33
CA VAL A 173 2.04 3.74 -26.66
C VAL A 173 3.01 3.23 -27.73
N ALA A 174 4.27 3.64 -27.71
CA ALA A 174 5.26 3.21 -28.70
C ALA A 174 5.50 1.68 -28.66
N LEU A 175 5.61 1.11 -27.45
CA LEU A 175 5.86 -0.32 -27.26
C LEU A 175 4.64 -1.21 -27.54
N THR A 176 3.42 -0.65 -27.54
CA THR A 176 2.17 -1.42 -27.73
C THR A 176 1.44 -1.09 -29.02
N ARG A 177 2.07 -0.36 -29.95
CA ARG A 177 1.48 0.04 -31.25
C ARG A 177 1.07 -1.13 -32.15
N SER A 178 1.70 -2.28 -32.01
CA SER A 178 1.46 -3.48 -32.85
C SER A 178 0.17 -4.25 -32.46
N VAL A 179 -0.48 -3.88 -31.40
CA VAL A 179 -1.72 -4.53 -30.98
C VAL A 179 -2.86 -4.16 -31.91
N ALA A 180 -3.49 -5.17 -32.52
CA ALA A 180 -4.54 -5.01 -33.52
C ALA A 180 -5.59 -3.95 -33.17
N ARG A 181 -5.88 -3.07 -34.14
CA ARG A 181 -6.79 -1.93 -33.99
C ARG A 181 -8.19 -2.26 -34.48
N GLU A 182 -8.71 -3.44 -34.19
CA GLU A 182 -10.09 -3.73 -34.53
C GLU A 182 -11.02 -2.72 -33.87
N ARG A 183 -11.89 -2.13 -34.69
CA ARG A 183 -12.87 -1.16 -34.24
C ARG A 183 -14.13 -1.90 -33.83
N ALA A 184 -14.45 -1.92 -32.52
CA ALA A 184 -15.72 -2.40 -32.01
C ALA A 184 -16.64 -1.22 -31.70
N ARG A 185 -17.95 -1.48 -31.74
CA ARG A 185 -18.97 -0.55 -31.25
C ARG A 185 -19.01 -0.59 -29.72
N PHE A 186 -19.40 0.53 -29.12
CA PHE A 186 -19.65 0.58 -27.69
C PHE A 186 -20.92 -0.22 -27.34
N ASP A 187 -20.85 -1.06 -26.34
CA ASP A 187 -21.95 -1.86 -25.80
C ASP A 187 -22.27 -1.41 -24.37
N ALA A 188 -23.47 -0.82 -24.19
CA ALA A 188 -23.91 -0.32 -22.90
C ALA A 188 -24.19 -1.45 -21.88
N THR A 189 -24.50 -2.66 -22.33
CA THR A 189 -24.71 -3.82 -21.44
C THR A 189 -23.39 -4.25 -20.79
N VAL A 190 -22.31 -4.24 -21.57
CA VAL A 190 -20.95 -4.51 -21.07
C VAL A 190 -20.57 -3.44 -20.05
N ALA A 191 -20.76 -2.16 -20.37
CA ALA A 191 -20.44 -1.06 -19.47
C ALA A 191 -21.22 -1.13 -18.15
N ARG A 192 -22.53 -1.44 -18.22
CA ARG A 192 -23.36 -1.64 -17.01
C ARG A 192 -22.85 -2.78 -16.13
N LYS A 193 -22.45 -3.91 -16.73
CA LYS A 193 -21.88 -5.04 -16.03
C LYS A 193 -20.58 -4.66 -15.32
N HIS A 194 -19.69 -3.89 -16.01
CA HIS A 194 -18.46 -3.36 -15.45
C HIS A 194 -18.73 -2.47 -14.24
N PHE A 195 -19.66 -1.51 -14.38
CA PHE A 195 -19.98 -0.58 -13.32
C PHE A 195 -20.55 -1.26 -12.08
N VAL A 196 -21.53 -2.16 -12.24
CA VAL A 196 -22.16 -2.86 -11.11
C VAL A 196 -21.14 -3.68 -10.32
N TYR A 197 -20.26 -4.41 -10.99
CA TYR A 197 -19.23 -5.21 -10.31
C TYR A 197 -18.12 -4.33 -9.74
N GLY A 198 -17.57 -3.44 -10.58
CA GLY A 198 -16.38 -2.67 -10.24
C GLY A 198 -16.62 -1.67 -9.12
N SER A 199 -17.78 -0.99 -9.08
CA SER A 199 -18.10 -0.01 -8.04
C SER A 199 -18.19 -0.62 -6.65
N VAL A 200 -18.79 -1.81 -6.53
CA VAL A 200 -18.86 -2.54 -5.27
C VAL A 200 -17.46 -2.99 -4.83
N ALA A 201 -16.67 -3.53 -5.76
CA ALA A 201 -15.32 -3.99 -5.45
C ALA A 201 -14.39 -2.82 -5.07
N ALA A 202 -14.52 -1.65 -5.72
CA ALA A 202 -13.70 -0.47 -5.43
C ALA A 202 -14.06 0.21 -4.12
N GLY A 203 -15.32 0.10 -3.66
CA GLY A 203 -15.79 0.83 -2.48
C GLY A 203 -14.94 0.59 -1.22
N ALA A 204 -14.55 -0.65 -0.95
CA ALA A 204 -13.70 -0.97 0.20
C ALA A 204 -12.29 -0.36 0.06
N SER A 205 -11.72 -0.36 -1.15
CA SER A 205 -10.41 0.26 -1.42
C SER A 205 -10.44 1.77 -1.21
N VAL A 206 -11.51 2.44 -1.66
CA VAL A 206 -11.71 3.89 -1.48
C VAL A 206 -11.76 4.24 0.01
N VAL A 207 -12.57 3.52 0.79
CA VAL A 207 -12.68 3.77 2.24
C VAL A 207 -11.38 3.44 2.97
N GLY A 208 -10.69 2.35 2.59
CA GLY A 208 -9.41 1.97 3.18
C GLY A 208 -8.30 3.01 2.99
N LEU A 209 -8.36 3.79 1.90
CA LEU A 209 -7.42 4.88 1.63
C LEU A 209 -7.73 6.18 2.36
N LEU A 210 -8.97 6.41 2.77
CA LEU A 210 -9.31 7.57 3.57
C LEU A 210 -8.60 7.55 4.94
N ALA A 211 -8.31 6.36 5.48
CA ALA A 211 -7.62 6.23 6.76
C ALA A 211 -6.22 6.89 6.76
N PRO A 212 -5.27 6.54 5.87
CA PRO A 212 -3.95 7.18 5.86
C PRO A 212 -3.99 8.65 5.39
N ILE A 213 -4.93 9.03 4.53
CA ILE A 213 -5.08 10.42 4.08
C ILE A 213 -5.59 11.30 5.21
N GLY A 214 -6.61 10.85 5.92
CA GLY A 214 -7.14 11.53 7.09
C GLY A 214 -6.07 11.72 8.17
N LEU A 215 -5.30 10.66 8.45
CA LEU A 215 -4.18 10.72 9.39
C LEU A 215 -3.14 11.79 8.99
N LYS A 216 -2.73 11.82 7.72
CA LYS A 216 -1.79 12.83 7.20
C LYS A 216 -2.38 14.24 7.28
N ALA A 217 -3.66 14.40 6.95
CA ALA A 217 -4.34 15.68 7.04
C ALA A 217 -4.42 16.18 8.49
N ILE A 218 -4.75 15.30 9.46
CA ILE A 218 -4.77 15.63 10.89
C ILE A 218 -3.37 16.06 11.35
N LEU A 219 -2.33 15.28 11.04
CA LEU A 219 -0.95 15.61 11.40
C LEU A 219 -0.55 17.00 10.88
N THR A 220 -0.85 17.26 9.61
CA THR A 220 -0.49 18.55 9.00
C THR A 220 -1.30 19.71 9.55
N SER A 221 -2.58 19.50 9.88
CA SER A 221 -3.43 20.56 10.45
C SER A 221 -3.06 20.89 11.89
N VAL A 222 -2.64 19.91 12.70
CA VAL A 222 -2.30 20.10 14.11
C VAL A 222 -0.87 20.59 14.31
N LEU A 223 0.10 20.01 13.58
CA LEU A 223 1.52 20.31 13.75
C LEU A 223 2.03 21.39 12.78
N GLY A 224 1.21 21.78 11.82
CA GLY A 224 1.64 22.57 10.69
C GLY A 224 2.50 21.79 9.69
N PRO A 225 2.73 22.34 8.46
CA PRO A 225 3.46 21.63 7.42
C PRO A 225 4.89 21.22 7.83
N THR A 226 5.60 22.12 8.49
CA THR A 226 6.99 21.87 8.93
C THR A 226 7.05 20.83 10.04
N GLY A 227 6.18 20.93 11.05
CA GLY A 227 6.17 20.01 12.20
C GLY A 227 5.71 18.60 11.85
N ALA A 228 4.83 18.45 10.86
CA ALA A 228 4.33 17.16 10.41
C ALA A 228 5.31 16.37 9.53
N ALA A 229 6.25 17.04 8.88
CA ALA A 229 7.08 16.48 7.82
C ALA A 229 7.81 15.19 8.20
N GLY A 230 8.43 15.13 9.38
CA GLY A 230 9.12 13.94 9.87
C GLY A 230 8.17 12.77 10.09
N ALA A 231 6.98 13.01 10.68
CA ALA A 231 5.97 11.97 10.87
C ALA A 231 5.37 11.48 9.55
N LEU A 232 5.16 12.38 8.58
CA LEU A 232 4.73 12.01 7.23
C LEU A 232 5.76 11.14 6.52
N LEU A 233 7.05 11.47 6.66
CA LEU A 233 8.14 10.63 6.14
C LEU A 233 8.16 9.26 6.79
N ALA A 234 7.97 9.18 8.11
CA ALA A 234 7.87 7.90 8.81
C ALA A 234 6.71 7.04 8.26
N LEU A 235 5.52 7.64 8.07
CA LEU A 235 4.37 6.97 7.45
C LEU A 235 4.68 6.48 6.03
N ASP A 236 5.25 7.32 5.19
CA ASP A 236 5.53 6.99 3.79
C ASP A 236 6.61 5.91 3.65
N LEU A 237 7.59 5.90 4.54
CA LEU A 237 8.74 5.00 4.46
C LEU A 237 8.48 3.66 5.15
N LEU A 238 8.03 3.70 6.41
CA LEU A 238 7.99 2.50 7.27
C LEU A 238 6.80 1.58 6.99
N GLN A 239 5.75 2.04 6.31
CA GLN A 239 4.64 1.17 5.88
C GLN A 239 5.00 0.31 4.66
N ARG A 240 5.94 0.73 3.81
CA ARG A 240 6.28 0.05 2.56
C ARG A 240 6.79 -1.38 2.73
N PRO A 241 7.69 -1.70 3.67
CA PRO A 241 8.12 -3.07 3.92
C PRO A 241 6.95 -4.01 4.25
N PHE A 242 5.97 -3.55 5.04
CA PHE A 242 4.78 -4.35 5.36
C PHE A 242 3.93 -4.62 4.13
N VAL A 243 3.66 -3.60 3.31
CA VAL A 243 2.89 -3.77 2.07
C VAL A 243 3.59 -4.74 1.12
N LEU A 244 4.92 -4.68 1.00
CA LEU A 244 5.71 -5.57 0.15
C LEU A 244 5.61 -7.02 0.61
N ILE A 245 5.86 -7.29 1.89
CA ILE A 245 5.84 -8.64 2.49
C ILE A 245 4.42 -9.24 2.39
N VAL A 246 3.41 -8.48 2.76
CA VAL A 246 2.02 -8.94 2.69
C VAL A 246 1.61 -9.26 1.26
N SER A 247 1.94 -8.38 0.30
CA SER A 247 1.62 -8.61 -1.12
C SER A 247 2.32 -9.85 -1.67
N ALA A 248 3.58 -10.10 -1.27
CA ALA A 248 4.31 -11.30 -1.68
C ALA A 248 3.67 -12.58 -1.12
N LEU A 249 3.33 -12.58 0.16
CA LEU A 249 2.67 -13.73 0.81
C LEU A 249 1.28 -14.01 0.23
N GLN A 250 0.50 -12.96 0.00
CA GLN A 250 -0.81 -13.09 -0.64
C GLN A 250 -0.69 -13.66 -2.07
N ALA A 251 0.29 -13.22 -2.84
CA ALA A 251 0.47 -13.72 -4.19
C ALA A 251 0.85 -15.22 -4.26
N ILE A 252 1.53 -15.74 -3.23
CA ILE A 252 2.01 -17.12 -3.18
C ILE A 252 1.00 -18.04 -2.49
N GLN A 253 0.47 -17.66 -1.34
CA GLN A 253 -0.30 -18.57 -0.47
C GLN A 253 -1.82 -18.43 -0.60
N TYR A 254 -2.30 -17.23 -0.88
CA TYR A 254 -3.75 -16.97 -0.90
C TYR A 254 -4.51 -17.73 -2.01
N PRO A 255 -3.96 -17.89 -3.24
CA PRO A 255 -4.61 -18.68 -4.29
C PRO A 255 -4.88 -20.14 -3.86
N ASP A 256 -3.95 -20.75 -3.14
CA ASP A 256 -4.10 -22.13 -2.67
C ASP A 256 -5.21 -22.26 -1.62
N VAL A 257 -5.32 -21.27 -0.72
CA VAL A 257 -6.41 -21.19 0.27
C VAL A 257 -7.77 -21.08 -0.42
N VAL A 258 -7.87 -20.19 -1.46
CA VAL A 258 -9.11 -20.02 -2.23
C VAL A 258 -9.47 -21.30 -2.98
N ALA A 259 -8.52 -21.89 -3.71
CA ALA A 259 -8.74 -23.11 -4.49
C ALA A 259 -9.18 -24.28 -3.61
N LEU A 260 -8.61 -24.40 -2.41
CA LEU A 260 -8.98 -25.45 -1.47
C LEU A 260 -10.39 -25.21 -0.88
N TYR A 261 -10.74 -23.96 -0.57
CA TYR A 261 -12.08 -23.61 -0.10
C TYR A 261 -13.16 -23.87 -1.16
N ASP A 262 -12.89 -23.48 -2.41
CA ASP A 262 -13.84 -23.65 -3.53
C ASP A 262 -14.04 -25.13 -3.88
N ARG A 263 -13.02 -25.98 -3.73
CA ARG A 263 -13.08 -27.41 -4.02
C ARG A 263 -13.71 -28.23 -2.90
N ASP A 264 -13.28 -28.03 -1.66
CA ASP A 264 -13.53 -28.95 -0.54
C ASP A 264 -14.35 -28.30 0.60
N GLY A 265 -14.57 -26.99 0.56
CA GLY A 265 -15.26 -26.28 1.63
C GLY A 265 -14.44 -26.21 2.94
N GLU A 266 -15.13 -26.22 4.09
CA GLU A 266 -14.53 -26.04 5.43
C GLU A 266 -13.98 -27.37 6.01
N THR A 267 -13.16 -28.10 5.25
CA THR A 267 -12.54 -29.37 5.67
C THR A 267 -11.37 -29.17 6.63
N GLY A 268 -10.86 -30.28 7.22
CA GLY A 268 -9.66 -30.26 8.05
C GLY A 268 -8.42 -29.75 7.30
N ALA A 269 -8.24 -30.14 6.03
CA ALA A 269 -7.17 -29.66 5.17
C ALA A 269 -7.25 -28.13 4.94
N PHE A 270 -8.46 -27.61 4.71
CA PHE A 270 -8.69 -26.17 4.59
C PHE A 270 -8.34 -25.41 5.88
N LYS A 271 -8.77 -25.92 7.06
CA LYS A 271 -8.46 -25.30 8.36
C LYS A 271 -6.96 -25.21 8.60
N ALA A 272 -6.24 -26.29 8.30
CA ALA A 272 -4.78 -26.34 8.42
C ALA A 272 -4.10 -25.35 7.47
N GLN A 273 -4.52 -25.29 6.18
CA GLN A 273 -3.95 -24.36 5.19
C GLN A 273 -4.24 -22.90 5.53
N LEU A 274 -5.48 -22.60 5.96
CA LEU A 274 -5.86 -21.25 6.38
C LEU A 274 -5.07 -20.82 7.63
N GLY A 275 -4.93 -21.73 8.60
CA GLY A 275 -4.13 -21.49 9.81
C GLY A 275 -2.65 -21.29 9.51
N ALA A 276 -2.07 -22.04 8.58
CA ALA A 276 -0.71 -21.87 8.10
C ALA A 276 -0.53 -20.49 7.42
N TYR A 277 -1.45 -20.09 6.54
CA TYR A 277 -1.46 -18.77 5.90
C TYR A 277 -1.50 -17.63 6.93
N TYR A 278 -2.38 -17.71 7.92
CA TYR A 278 -2.49 -16.68 8.98
C TYR A 278 -1.24 -16.62 9.86
N SER A 279 -0.67 -17.78 10.18
CA SER A 279 0.57 -17.86 10.97
C SER A 279 1.76 -17.26 10.24
N LEU A 280 1.87 -17.52 8.92
CA LEU A 280 2.87 -16.90 8.06
C LEU A 280 2.70 -15.39 8.00
N LEU A 281 1.50 -14.93 7.69
CA LEU A 281 1.24 -13.50 7.54
C LEU A 281 1.56 -12.74 8.84
N THR A 282 1.12 -13.30 9.99
CA THR A 282 1.42 -12.72 11.31
C THR A 282 2.92 -12.78 11.62
N GLY A 283 3.55 -13.94 11.41
CA GLY A 283 4.98 -14.12 11.70
C GLY A 283 5.86 -13.18 10.88
N PHE A 284 5.64 -13.08 9.57
CA PHE A 284 6.44 -12.21 8.70
C PHE A 284 6.19 -10.71 8.96
N THR A 285 4.97 -10.31 9.31
CA THR A 285 4.71 -8.92 9.71
C THR A 285 5.40 -8.55 11.02
N LEU A 286 5.43 -9.47 12.00
CA LEU A 286 6.19 -9.29 13.24
C LEU A 286 7.70 -9.23 12.98
N MET A 287 8.23 -10.11 12.12
CA MET A 287 9.66 -10.08 11.73
C MET A 287 10.02 -8.79 11.00
N THR A 288 9.12 -8.27 10.15
CA THR A 288 9.31 -6.98 9.48
C THR A 288 9.38 -5.85 10.50
N ALA A 289 8.48 -5.83 11.47
CA ALA A 289 8.52 -4.86 12.56
C ALA A 289 9.82 -4.98 13.38
N ALA A 290 10.24 -6.20 13.71
CA ALA A 290 11.49 -6.47 14.42
C ALA A 290 12.71 -5.92 13.67
N GLY A 291 12.81 -6.17 12.37
CA GLY A 291 13.88 -5.66 11.53
C GLY A 291 13.91 -4.13 11.46
N ILE A 292 12.73 -3.50 11.35
CA ILE A 292 12.63 -2.04 11.35
C ILE A 292 13.06 -1.47 12.72
N PHE A 293 12.58 -2.03 13.84
CA PHE A 293 12.98 -1.59 15.19
C PHE A 293 14.48 -1.76 15.43
N ALA A 294 15.06 -2.90 15.02
CA ALA A 294 16.49 -3.16 15.16
C ALA A 294 17.36 -2.15 14.39
N LEU A 295 16.86 -1.64 13.25
CA LEU A 295 17.55 -0.69 12.38
C LEU A 295 17.04 0.75 12.51
N LEU A 296 16.11 1.03 13.40
CA LEU A 296 15.44 2.33 13.49
C LEU A 296 16.44 3.47 13.76
N GLN A 297 17.37 3.27 14.70
CA GLN A 297 18.39 4.23 15.04
C GLN A 297 19.35 4.54 13.87
N PRO A 298 19.98 3.55 13.22
CA PRO A 298 20.80 3.83 12.04
C PRO A 298 20.00 4.41 10.87
N ILE A 299 18.76 4.01 10.65
CA ILE A 299 17.90 4.64 9.65
C ILE A 299 17.73 6.12 9.97
N GLY A 300 17.36 6.48 11.20
CA GLY A 300 17.21 7.88 11.61
C GLY A 300 18.49 8.68 11.47
N LEU A 301 19.64 8.10 11.79
CA LEU A 301 20.92 8.80 11.78
C LEU A 301 21.51 8.97 10.37
N PHE A 302 21.50 7.90 9.56
CA PHE A 302 22.22 7.85 8.29
C PHE A 302 21.33 8.04 7.05
N VAL A 303 20.03 7.71 7.16
CA VAL A 303 19.12 7.71 6.02
C VAL A 303 18.19 8.93 6.02
N ILE A 304 17.82 9.44 7.22
CA ILE A 304 16.84 10.52 7.31
C ILE A 304 17.54 11.88 7.32
N ALA A 305 17.01 12.80 6.51
CA ALA A 305 17.51 14.19 6.46
C ALA A 305 17.48 14.82 7.86
N PRO A 306 18.54 15.55 8.28
CA PRO A 306 18.65 16.12 9.62
C PRO A 306 17.42 16.96 10.03
N ALA A 307 16.87 17.73 9.11
CA ALA A 307 15.72 18.59 9.34
C ALA A 307 14.40 17.82 9.66
N LEU A 308 14.32 16.54 9.31
CA LEU A 308 13.13 15.69 9.52
C LEU A 308 13.34 14.65 10.62
N ARG A 309 14.56 14.52 11.13
CA ARG A 309 14.99 13.41 12.00
C ARG A 309 14.19 13.35 13.30
N ASP A 310 14.06 14.45 14.01
CA ASP A 310 13.41 14.47 15.32
C ASP A 310 11.93 14.11 15.21
N GLY A 311 11.22 14.68 14.24
CA GLY A 311 9.82 14.33 13.95
C GLY A 311 9.66 12.89 13.48
N PHE A 312 10.60 12.38 12.68
CA PHE A 312 10.64 11.00 12.24
C PHE A 312 10.85 10.04 13.42
N MET A 313 11.89 10.25 14.22
CA MET A 313 12.26 9.36 15.33
C MET A 313 11.18 9.32 16.43
N SER A 314 10.53 10.45 16.71
CA SER A 314 9.43 10.49 17.67
C SER A 314 8.17 9.76 17.21
N ALA A 315 7.90 9.76 15.90
CA ALA A 315 6.73 9.12 15.30
C ALA A 315 6.96 7.64 14.96
N ALA A 316 8.18 7.28 14.55
CA ALA A 316 8.52 5.99 13.94
C ALA A 316 8.11 4.75 14.75
N PRO A 317 8.31 4.67 16.08
CA PRO A 317 7.87 3.50 16.87
C PRO A 317 6.37 3.24 16.74
N PHE A 318 5.57 4.30 16.80
CA PHE A 318 4.12 4.22 16.69
C PHE A 318 3.66 3.93 15.26
N VAL A 319 4.38 4.46 14.26
CA VAL A 319 4.13 4.15 12.85
C VAL A 319 4.37 2.67 12.55
N VAL A 320 5.42 2.06 13.10
CA VAL A 320 5.68 0.62 12.93
C VAL A 320 4.56 -0.20 13.56
N GLY A 321 4.12 0.14 14.78
CA GLY A 321 2.99 -0.51 15.44
C GLY A 321 1.69 -0.35 14.66
N LEU A 322 1.40 0.86 14.16
CA LEU A 322 0.26 1.15 13.30
C LEU A 322 0.31 0.33 12.00
N ALA A 323 1.47 0.29 11.33
CA ALA A 323 1.64 -0.46 10.09
C ALA A 323 1.45 -1.97 10.29
N LEU A 324 1.97 -2.52 11.40
CA LEU A 324 1.74 -3.91 11.81
C LEU A 324 0.25 -4.20 12.01
N CYS A 325 -0.45 -3.41 12.81
CA CYS A 325 -1.88 -3.58 13.05
C CYS A 325 -2.68 -3.50 11.74
N ARG A 326 -2.42 -2.49 10.90
CA ARG A 326 -3.13 -2.33 9.63
C ARG A 326 -2.80 -3.40 8.60
N ALA A 327 -1.56 -3.90 8.56
CA ALA A 327 -1.18 -5.02 7.71
C ALA A 327 -2.04 -6.26 8.01
N LEU A 328 -2.27 -6.57 9.28
CA LEU A 328 -3.14 -7.67 9.71
C LEU A 328 -4.62 -7.35 9.49
N THR A 329 -5.08 -6.16 9.87
CA THR A 329 -6.49 -5.75 9.76
C THR A 329 -6.99 -5.75 8.32
N LEU A 330 -6.19 -5.28 7.37
CA LEU A 330 -6.62 -5.13 5.98
C LEU A 330 -6.34 -6.36 5.10
N ASN A 331 -5.51 -7.30 5.55
CA ASN A 331 -5.10 -8.44 4.72
C ASN A 331 -5.42 -9.81 5.32
N MET A 332 -5.41 -9.95 6.63
CA MET A 332 -5.74 -11.20 7.30
C MET A 332 -7.23 -11.28 7.69
N LEU A 333 -7.71 -10.24 8.39
CA LEU A 333 -9.06 -10.24 8.96
C LEU A 333 -10.20 -10.31 7.92
N PRO A 334 -10.10 -9.70 6.71
CA PRO A 334 -11.16 -9.79 5.71
C PRO A 334 -11.20 -11.12 4.95
N THR A 335 -10.20 -12.00 5.11
CA THR A 335 -10.13 -13.28 4.38
C THR A 335 -11.41 -14.13 4.47
N PRO A 336 -12.05 -14.34 5.65
CA PRO A 336 -13.29 -15.09 5.73
C PRO A 336 -14.45 -14.44 4.96
N ALA A 337 -14.48 -13.10 4.96
CA ALA A 337 -15.50 -12.36 4.23
C ALA A 337 -15.27 -12.41 2.71
N HIS A 338 -14.02 -12.42 2.26
CA HIS A 338 -13.67 -12.64 0.85
C HIS A 338 -14.09 -14.05 0.38
N LEU A 339 -13.73 -15.09 1.11
CA LEU A 339 -14.07 -16.48 0.77
C LEU A 339 -15.59 -16.69 0.71
N ARG A 340 -16.34 -16.09 1.62
CA ARG A 340 -17.81 -16.19 1.66
C ARG A 340 -18.52 -15.11 0.84
N HIS A 341 -17.81 -14.33 0.03
CA HIS A 341 -18.34 -13.22 -0.80
C HIS A 341 -19.16 -12.18 -0.02
N ARG A 342 -18.84 -11.95 1.27
CA ARG A 342 -19.52 -10.97 2.13
C ARG A 342 -18.88 -9.58 2.00
N LEU A 343 -19.08 -8.93 0.86
CA LEU A 343 -18.46 -7.63 0.53
C LEU A 343 -18.78 -6.53 1.56
N LEU A 344 -19.99 -6.54 2.14
CA LEU A 344 -20.36 -5.57 3.18
C LEU A 344 -19.45 -5.65 4.41
N SER A 345 -19.07 -6.87 4.83
CA SER A 345 -18.17 -7.06 5.98
C SER A 345 -16.78 -6.47 5.71
N ILE A 346 -16.29 -6.56 4.47
CA ILE A 346 -15.00 -5.97 4.06
C ILE A 346 -15.09 -4.46 4.08
N PHE A 347 -16.16 -3.89 3.54
CA PHE A 347 -16.42 -2.46 3.56
C PHE A 347 -16.50 -1.92 5.00
N LEU A 348 -17.29 -2.59 5.86
CA LEU A 348 -17.43 -2.21 7.27
C LEU A 348 -16.10 -2.27 8.03
N LEU A 349 -15.28 -3.29 7.78
CA LEU A 349 -13.95 -3.39 8.40
C LEU A 349 -13.05 -2.21 7.99
N SER A 350 -13.06 -1.84 6.69
CA SER A 350 -12.31 -0.66 6.20
C SER A 350 -12.85 0.64 6.80
N ALA A 351 -14.17 0.75 6.98
CA ALA A 351 -14.79 1.92 7.60
C ALA A 351 -14.42 2.03 9.09
N VAL A 352 -14.43 0.92 9.82
CA VAL A 352 -14.02 0.85 11.23
C VAL A 352 -12.54 1.22 11.36
N ASP A 353 -11.64 0.69 10.49
CA ASP A 353 -10.22 1.08 10.47
C ASP A 353 -10.08 2.59 10.26
N CYS A 354 -10.78 3.15 9.27
CA CYS A 354 -10.73 4.59 8.98
C CYS A 354 -11.21 5.44 10.16
N LEU A 355 -12.35 5.09 10.76
CA LEU A 355 -12.95 5.85 11.86
C LEU A 355 -12.12 5.77 13.13
N LEU A 356 -11.68 4.57 13.53
CA LEU A 356 -10.93 4.39 14.77
C LEU A 356 -9.50 4.95 14.68
N LEU A 357 -8.83 4.78 13.52
CA LEU A 357 -7.50 5.34 13.32
C LEU A 357 -7.53 6.88 13.39
N ASN A 358 -8.39 7.51 12.62
CA ASN A 358 -8.49 8.97 12.60
C ASN A 358 -9.10 9.52 13.90
N GLY A 359 -10.09 8.84 14.46
CA GLY A 359 -10.71 9.19 15.75
C GLY A 359 -9.72 9.10 16.90
N GLY A 360 -8.89 8.06 16.96
CA GLY A 360 -7.83 7.92 17.97
C GLY A 360 -6.78 9.04 17.86
N THR A 361 -6.38 9.39 16.64
CA THR A 361 -5.46 10.51 16.40
C THR A 361 -6.07 11.85 16.84
N LEU A 362 -7.34 12.12 16.49
CA LEU A 362 -8.04 13.34 16.90
C LEU A 362 -8.25 13.42 18.42
N ALA A 363 -8.58 12.32 19.09
CA ALA A 363 -8.75 12.28 20.54
C ALA A 363 -7.47 12.69 21.29
N ILE A 364 -6.31 12.23 20.80
CA ILE A 364 -5.02 12.61 21.38
C ILE A 364 -4.62 14.05 20.97
N SER A 365 -4.99 14.51 19.79
CA SER A 365 -4.69 15.87 19.34
C SER A 365 -5.28 16.95 20.24
N ALA A 366 -6.43 16.66 20.84
CA ALA A 366 -7.07 17.55 21.81
C ALA A 366 -6.27 17.70 23.12
N MET A 367 -5.35 16.77 23.39
CA MET A 367 -4.59 16.74 24.66
C MET A 367 -3.11 17.12 24.44
N LEU A 368 -2.49 16.69 23.35
CA LEU A 368 -1.04 16.75 23.13
C LEU A 368 -0.70 17.03 21.65
N GLY A 369 -0.20 18.21 21.37
CA GLY A 369 0.16 18.66 20.01
C GLY A 369 1.59 18.27 19.58
N ALA A 370 2.03 17.02 19.76
CA ALA A 370 3.33 16.53 19.32
C ALA A 370 3.19 15.30 18.40
N SER A 371 4.15 15.10 17.48
CA SER A 371 4.10 14.05 16.45
C SER A 371 4.05 12.62 17.04
N GLY A 372 4.81 12.34 18.09
CA GLY A 372 4.82 11.03 18.77
C GLY A 372 3.45 10.68 19.36
N PRO A 373 2.90 11.50 20.27
CA PRO A 373 1.58 11.27 20.85
C PRO A 373 0.45 11.15 19.83
N LEU A 374 0.45 11.99 18.77
CA LEU A 374 -0.54 11.90 17.71
C LEU A 374 -0.47 10.55 16.99
N MET A 375 0.73 10.07 16.68
CA MET A 375 0.93 8.76 16.08
C MET A 375 0.58 7.61 17.04
N ALA A 376 0.80 7.77 18.34
CA ALA A 376 0.33 6.83 19.35
C ALA A 376 -1.20 6.70 19.35
N GLY A 377 -1.92 7.82 19.24
CA GLY A 377 -3.38 7.81 19.09
C GLY A 377 -3.84 7.04 17.84
N GLY A 378 -3.18 7.27 16.70
CA GLY A 378 -3.43 6.52 15.47
C GLY A 378 -3.15 5.02 15.62
N MET A 379 -2.05 4.65 16.28
CA MET A 379 -1.71 3.26 16.57
C MET A 379 -2.75 2.58 17.48
N VAL A 380 -3.20 3.25 18.54
CA VAL A 380 -4.26 2.74 19.42
C VAL A 380 -5.55 2.55 18.63
N GLY A 381 -5.92 3.51 17.78
CA GLY A 381 -7.09 3.39 16.90
C GLY A 381 -6.99 2.19 15.96
N ALA A 382 -5.84 1.98 15.33
CA ALA A 382 -5.60 0.81 14.47
C ALA A 382 -5.64 -0.52 15.25
N LEU A 383 -5.11 -0.54 16.48
CA LEU A 383 -5.22 -1.70 17.37
C LEU A 383 -6.67 -2.03 17.74
N LEU A 384 -7.46 -1.01 18.06
CA LEU A 384 -8.89 -1.19 18.33
C LEU A 384 -9.63 -1.71 17.09
N ALA A 385 -9.33 -1.18 15.89
CA ALA A 385 -9.89 -1.68 14.64
C ALA A 385 -9.54 -3.16 14.41
N MET A 386 -8.30 -3.55 14.71
CA MET A 386 -7.86 -4.95 14.64
C MET A 386 -8.66 -5.82 15.62
N VAL A 387 -8.82 -5.41 16.87
CA VAL A 387 -9.60 -6.16 17.89
C VAL A 387 -11.06 -6.33 17.46
N VAL A 388 -11.70 -5.27 16.95
CA VAL A 388 -13.06 -5.34 16.38
C VAL A 388 -13.11 -6.30 15.19
N GLY A 389 -12.11 -6.25 14.31
CA GLY A 389 -12.00 -7.10 13.13
C GLY A 389 -11.81 -8.59 13.44
N LEU A 390 -11.28 -8.95 14.62
CA LEU A 390 -11.16 -10.36 15.05
C LEU A 390 -12.51 -11.09 15.02
N ARG A 391 -13.62 -10.37 15.21
CA ARG A 391 -14.97 -10.96 15.09
C ARG A 391 -15.26 -11.49 13.68
N VAL A 392 -14.68 -10.87 12.66
CA VAL A 392 -14.80 -11.34 11.26
C VAL A 392 -13.91 -12.56 11.05
N LEU A 393 -12.69 -12.54 11.60
CA LEU A 393 -11.74 -13.64 11.48
C LEU A 393 -12.29 -14.97 12.01
N VAL A 394 -12.87 -14.94 13.21
CA VAL A 394 -13.39 -16.16 13.88
C VAL A 394 -14.66 -16.75 13.23
N THR A 395 -15.18 -16.14 12.17
CA THR A 395 -16.32 -16.69 11.42
C THR A 395 -15.97 -17.95 10.62
N LEU A 396 -14.69 -18.19 10.31
CA LEU A 396 -14.18 -19.42 9.73
C LEU A 396 -13.25 -20.13 10.71
N PRO A 397 -13.35 -21.45 10.84
CA PRO A 397 -12.43 -22.22 11.67
C PRO A 397 -11.05 -22.33 11.01
N PHE A 398 -9.98 -22.25 11.80
CA PHE A 398 -8.59 -22.39 11.35
C PHE A 398 -7.68 -22.94 12.45
N ASP A 399 -6.67 -23.70 12.06
CA ASP A 399 -5.68 -24.29 12.97
C ASP A 399 -4.42 -23.44 13.00
N PHE A 400 -4.37 -22.49 13.93
CA PHE A 400 -3.28 -21.51 14.00
C PHE A 400 -1.98 -22.13 14.52
N VAL A 401 -0.88 -21.92 13.82
CA VAL A 401 0.45 -22.41 14.19
C VAL A 401 1.17 -21.39 15.07
N TRP A 402 1.03 -21.50 16.37
CA TRP A 402 1.53 -20.52 17.34
C TRP A 402 3.05 -20.43 17.46
N GLN A 403 3.75 -21.56 17.30
CA GLN A 403 5.20 -21.62 17.57
C GLN A 403 6.03 -20.61 16.74
N PRO A 404 5.94 -20.53 15.40
CA PRO A 404 6.71 -19.56 14.63
C PRO A 404 6.31 -18.12 14.94
N VAL A 405 5.04 -17.88 15.29
CA VAL A 405 4.55 -16.55 15.66
C VAL A 405 5.08 -16.13 17.02
N ALA A 406 5.14 -17.05 17.99
CA ALA A 406 5.72 -16.78 19.30
C ALA A 406 7.21 -16.41 19.19
N PHE A 407 7.98 -17.15 18.38
CA PHE A 407 9.39 -16.79 18.10
C PHE A 407 9.51 -15.41 17.44
N ALA A 408 8.66 -15.09 16.46
CA ALA A 408 8.66 -13.78 15.83
C ALA A 408 8.27 -12.65 16.81
N ALA A 409 7.34 -12.91 17.74
CA ALA A 409 6.95 -11.95 18.77
C ALA A 409 8.09 -11.68 19.76
N VAL A 410 8.82 -12.72 20.20
CA VAL A 410 10.04 -12.55 21.01
C VAL A 410 11.11 -11.81 20.21
N GLY A 411 11.28 -12.18 18.91
CA GLY A 411 12.17 -11.50 17.99
C GLY A 411 11.88 -9.99 17.84
N LEU A 412 10.61 -9.58 17.97
CA LEU A 412 10.22 -8.17 17.99
C LEU A 412 10.45 -7.53 19.38
N ALA A 413 10.14 -8.25 20.45
CA ALA A 413 10.28 -7.70 21.81
C ALA A 413 11.73 -7.31 22.14
N ILE A 414 12.71 -8.05 21.63
CA ILE A 414 14.15 -7.79 21.89
C ILE A 414 14.60 -6.42 21.34
N PRO A 415 14.44 -6.07 20.05
CA PRO A 415 14.86 -4.76 19.56
C PRO A 415 14.02 -3.62 20.15
N VAL A 416 12.73 -3.83 20.46
CA VAL A 416 11.92 -2.83 21.18
C VAL A 416 12.50 -2.57 22.57
N ALA A 417 12.83 -3.60 23.33
CA ALA A 417 13.46 -3.45 24.64
C ALA A 417 14.88 -2.84 24.53
N ALA A 418 15.65 -3.23 23.52
CA ALA A 418 16.98 -2.67 23.29
C ALA A 418 16.93 -1.16 22.99
N THR A 419 15.98 -0.70 22.16
CA THR A 419 15.81 0.74 21.88
C THR A 419 15.40 1.53 23.12
N ALA A 420 14.60 0.94 23.99
CA ALA A 420 14.19 1.57 25.25
C ALA A 420 15.33 1.57 26.31
N GLY A 421 16.08 0.47 26.40
CA GLY A 421 17.09 0.27 27.45
C GLY A 421 18.43 0.94 27.17
N TYR A 422 18.91 0.92 25.93
CA TYR A 422 20.22 1.51 25.55
C TYR A 422 20.12 2.99 25.15
N GLY A 423 18.92 3.55 25.03
CA GLY A 423 18.71 4.95 24.73
C GLY A 423 19.42 5.37 23.44
N GLN A 424 20.39 6.31 23.54
CA GLN A 424 21.15 6.81 22.39
C GLN A 424 22.40 5.98 22.03
N ALA A 425 22.69 4.90 22.74
CA ALA A 425 23.84 4.04 22.44
C ALA A 425 23.58 3.20 21.18
N LEU A 426 23.98 3.74 20.03
CA LEU A 426 23.66 3.21 18.69
C LEU A 426 24.08 1.73 18.52
N TRP A 427 25.37 1.46 18.67
CA TRP A 427 25.91 0.14 18.34
C TRP A 427 25.45 -0.99 19.27
N PRO A 428 25.36 -0.81 20.61
CA PRO A 428 24.79 -1.82 21.49
C PRO A 428 23.32 -2.11 21.19
N SER A 429 22.51 -1.09 20.93
CA SER A 429 21.10 -1.25 20.58
C SER A 429 20.95 -2.04 19.29
N VAL A 430 21.70 -1.69 18.25
CA VAL A 430 21.69 -2.38 16.96
C VAL A 430 22.19 -3.83 17.09
N ALA A 431 23.29 -4.05 17.80
CA ALA A 431 23.84 -5.39 17.96
C ALA A 431 22.84 -6.31 18.67
N VAL A 432 22.28 -5.88 19.79
CA VAL A 432 21.26 -6.66 20.54
C VAL A 432 20.00 -6.85 19.70
N GLY A 433 19.52 -5.81 19.01
CA GLY A 433 18.32 -5.88 18.17
C GLY A 433 18.51 -6.84 16.98
N VAL A 434 19.60 -6.70 16.24
CA VAL A 434 19.87 -7.52 15.03
C VAL A 434 20.22 -8.94 15.40
N ILE A 435 21.16 -9.16 16.33
CA ILE A 435 21.60 -10.51 16.69
C ILE A 435 20.51 -11.21 17.51
N GLY A 436 20.06 -10.61 18.61
CA GLY A 436 19.06 -11.22 19.48
C GLY A 436 17.72 -11.39 18.78
N GLY A 437 17.17 -10.32 18.17
CA GLY A 437 15.92 -10.39 17.41
C GLY A 437 16.03 -11.30 16.20
N GLY A 438 17.16 -11.24 15.46
CA GLY A 438 17.41 -12.06 14.28
C GLY A 438 17.47 -13.55 14.58
N VAL A 439 18.10 -13.98 15.67
CA VAL A 439 18.15 -15.40 16.08
C VAL A 439 16.74 -15.95 16.30
N PHE A 440 15.87 -15.22 17.00
CA PHE A 440 14.49 -15.65 17.23
C PHE A 440 13.67 -15.64 15.95
N CYS A 441 13.83 -14.63 15.08
CA CYS A 441 13.17 -14.62 13.77
C CYS A 441 13.58 -15.81 12.90
N LEU A 442 14.87 -16.15 12.86
CA LEU A 442 15.38 -17.33 12.14
C LEU A 442 14.88 -18.63 12.75
N ALA A 443 14.80 -18.74 14.08
CA ALA A 443 14.24 -19.89 14.77
C ALA A 443 12.75 -20.08 14.42
N GLY A 444 12.00 -18.97 14.30
CA GLY A 444 10.62 -18.97 13.84
C GLY A 444 10.47 -19.49 12.41
N LEU A 445 11.29 -18.97 11.48
CA LEU A 445 11.36 -19.46 10.10
C LEU A 445 11.71 -20.93 10.00
N TYR A 446 12.75 -21.35 10.72
CA TYR A 446 13.19 -22.76 10.75
C TYR A 446 12.08 -23.67 11.26
N SER A 447 11.40 -23.30 12.35
CA SER A 447 10.29 -24.09 12.93
C SER A 447 9.12 -24.23 11.96
N TYR A 448 8.84 -23.20 11.17
CA TYR A 448 7.81 -23.21 10.13
C TYR A 448 8.18 -24.15 8.97
N PHE A 449 9.38 -23.97 8.41
CA PHE A 449 9.83 -24.79 7.27
C PHE A 449 9.97 -26.27 7.65
N ARG A 450 10.50 -26.57 8.84
CA ARG A 450 10.57 -27.95 9.33
C ARG A 450 9.22 -28.64 9.35
N ARG A 451 8.14 -27.95 9.75
CA ARG A 451 6.78 -28.51 9.74
C ARG A 451 6.28 -28.75 8.33
N LEU A 452 6.52 -27.82 7.39
CA LEU A 452 6.13 -28.02 5.99
C LEU A 452 6.80 -29.24 5.37
N PHE A 453 8.10 -29.42 5.60
CA PHE A 453 8.83 -30.59 5.08
C PHE A 453 8.43 -31.90 5.76
N SER A 454 8.11 -31.88 7.06
CA SER A 454 7.62 -33.09 7.74
C SER A 454 6.23 -33.49 7.26
N ALA A 455 5.33 -32.53 6.99
CA ALA A 455 4.01 -32.81 6.44
C ALA A 455 4.07 -33.38 5.01
N ALA A 456 4.98 -32.86 4.18
CA ALA A 456 5.21 -33.35 2.81
C ALA A 456 5.86 -34.75 2.76
N ALA A 457 6.58 -35.18 3.81
CA ALA A 457 7.19 -36.51 3.89
C ALA A 457 6.22 -37.59 4.37
N THR A 458 5.06 -37.20 4.92
CA THR A 458 4.01 -38.11 5.43
C THR A 458 2.80 -38.23 4.51
N SER A 459 2.73 -37.43 3.45
CA SER A 459 1.74 -37.50 2.36
C SER A 459 2.26 -38.32 1.17
#